data_3b115c442b520cb14a26228ea1428581
#
_entry.id   3b115c442b520cb14a26228ea1428581
#
_cell.length_a   1.000
_cell.length_b   1.000
_cell.length_c   1.000
_cell.angle_alpha   90.00
_cell.angle_beta   90.00
_cell.angle_gamma   90.00
#
_symmetry.space_group_name_H-M   'P 1'
#
loop_
_entity.id
_entity.type
_entity.pdbx_description
1 polymer ?
#
loop_
_entity_poly.entity_id
_entity_poly.type
_entity_poly.pdbx_seq_one_letter_code
_entity_poly.pdbx_strand_id
1 'polypeptide(L)'
;TDPATGVKQDESVLTITYFNEDGSEIPASDFSPNFLTASQTITIRVEINPSYPEIVNPDGLCYDETTLEFIVDDTPEAYPVIITPHCDGDDGNSDIDGFDEFDTSNITATLLGPDQSLDDYTVVYQYIDEAGNLLSSNELRNPFNTQTQTVFATITNNLNPSCPATMDIEFVVNPLPTFTVDDDTLVCLNLDPIPIGVTSAEGNYTYTWTHTYNGVNSPFPTSGPTIFIGVGGIYYVTATDVDTGCQRTLSIFVEESE
;
A
#
# COMPACT_ATOMS: atom_id res chain seq x y z
N THR A 1 -21.95 28.73 39.53
CA THR A 1 -23.20 29.52 39.76
C THR A 1 -24.12 28.63 40.59
N ASP A 2 -24.58 29.14 41.73
CA ASP A 2 -25.53 28.45 42.57
C ASP A 2 -26.81 28.15 41.77
N PRO A 3 -27.19 26.89 41.58
CA PRO A 3 -28.34 26.50 40.75
C PRO A 3 -29.68 26.97 41.34
N ALA A 4 -29.75 27.28 42.64
CA ALA A 4 -30.98 27.76 43.29
C ALA A 4 -31.18 29.26 43.17
N THR A 5 -30.10 30.03 43.13
CA THR A 5 -30.15 31.49 43.15
C THR A 5 -29.65 32.16 41.87
N GLY A 6 -28.96 31.41 40.98
CA GLY A 6 -28.33 31.93 39.78
C GLY A 6 -27.12 32.85 40.05
N VAL A 7 -26.72 33.01 41.29
CA VAL A 7 -25.62 33.92 41.70
C VAL A 7 -24.29 33.20 41.43
N LYS A 8 -23.38 33.89 40.71
CA LYS A 8 -22.01 33.44 40.51
C LYS A 8 -21.25 33.61 41.83
N GLN A 9 -20.71 32.53 42.40
CA GLN A 9 -19.84 32.61 43.57
C GLN A 9 -18.55 33.37 43.21
N ASP A 10 -17.99 34.08 44.17
CA ASP A 10 -16.70 34.72 44.01
C ASP A 10 -15.61 33.62 43.98
N GLU A 11 -14.93 33.49 42.86
CA GLU A 11 -13.89 32.49 42.63
C GLU A 11 -12.72 32.67 43.63
N SER A 12 -12.53 33.87 44.18
CA SER A 12 -11.45 34.14 45.14
C SER A 12 -11.61 33.44 46.49
N VAL A 13 -12.83 32.99 46.83
CA VAL A 13 -13.14 32.29 48.09
C VAL A 13 -13.12 30.77 47.93
N LEU A 14 -12.82 30.26 46.71
CA LEU A 14 -12.78 28.84 46.39
C LEU A 14 -11.34 28.36 46.16
N THR A 15 -11.08 27.13 46.58
CA THR A 15 -9.89 26.38 46.21
C THR A 15 -10.32 25.25 45.23
N ILE A 16 -9.60 25.13 44.13
CA ILE A 16 -9.81 24.08 43.17
C ILE A 16 -8.57 23.16 43.23
N THR A 17 -8.79 21.88 43.49
CA THR A 17 -7.74 20.86 43.55
C THR A 17 -8.03 19.76 42.54
N TYR A 18 -7.01 19.31 41.87
CA TYR A 18 -7.08 18.26 40.87
C TYR A 18 -6.42 16.99 41.39
N PHE A 19 -7.02 15.84 41.13
CA PHE A 19 -6.50 14.54 41.56
C PHE A 19 -6.43 13.59 40.36
N ASN A 20 -5.33 12.88 40.26
CA ASN A 20 -5.19 11.75 39.35
C ASN A 20 -6.18 10.63 39.71
N GLU A 21 -6.33 9.66 38.82
CA GLU A 21 -7.17 8.48 39.05
C GLU A 21 -6.75 7.68 40.28
N ASP A 22 -5.46 7.67 40.62
CA ASP A 22 -4.91 7.01 41.82
C ASP A 22 -5.13 7.80 43.13
N GLY A 23 -5.77 8.99 43.04
CA GLY A 23 -6.04 9.87 44.15
C GLY A 23 -4.88 10.78 44.55
N SER A 24 -3.76 10.77 43.85
CA SER A 24 -2.67 11.73 44.08
C SER A 24 -3.03 13.10 43.54
N GLU A 25 -2.62 14.16 44.29
CA GLU A 25 -2.88 15.54 43.90
C GLU A 25 -2.02 15.96 42.69
N ILE A 26 -2.62 16.63 41.74
CA ILE A 26 -1.95 17.23 40.58
C ILE A 26 -1.65 18.69 40.93
N PRO A 27 -0.36 19.11 40.99
CA PRO A 27 -0.02 20.50 41.23
C PRO A 27 -0.65 21.44 40.19
N ALA A 28 -1.21 22.56 40.63
CA ALA A 28 -1.83 23.54 39.73
C ALA A 28 -0.86 24.05 38.64
N SER A 29 0.45 24.05 38.92
CA SER A 29 1.50 24.39 37.95
C SER A 29 1.55 23.40 36.76
N ASP A 30 1.19 22.14 36.97
CA ASP A 30 1.28 21.11 35.96
C ASP A 30 0.07 21.13 35.00
N PHE A 31 -0.99 21.83 35.40
CA PHE A 31 -2.21 21.98 34.61
C PHE A 31 -2.16 23.13 33.60
N SER A 32 -1.19 24.06 33.70
CA SER A 32 -1.13 25.26 32.85
C SER A 32 0.30 25.52 32.34
N PRO A 33 0.49 25.84 31.05
CA PRO A 33 -0.52 25.93 29.98
C PRO A 33 -0.85 24.56 29.30
N ASN A 34 -0.06 23.50 29.54
CA ASN A 34 -0.21 22.19 28.91
C ASN A 34 -0.13 21.10 29.98
N PHE A 35 -1.14 20.28 30.08
CA PHE A 35 -1.17 19.12 30.95
C PHE A 35 -0.73 17.87 30.14
N LEU A 36 0.39 17.27 30.52
CA LEU A 36 0.89 16.03 29.93
C LEU A 36 0.35 14.84 30.72
N THR A 37 -0.49 14.05 30.10
CA THR A 37 -1.12 12.90 30.75
C THR A 37 -1.30 11.71 29.80
N ALA A 38 -1.43 10.51 30.33
CA ALA A 38 -2.01 9.35 29.66
C ALA A 38 -3.55 9.40 29.77
N SER A 39 -4.24 8.42 29.16
CA SER A 39 -5.68 8.26 29.37
C SER A 39 -5.96 8.02 30.83
N GLN A 40 -6.75 8.89 31.44
CA GLN A 40 -7.21 8.77 32.83
C GLN A 40 -8.43 9.66 33.10
N THR A 41 -9.13 9.36 34.18
CA THR A 41 -10.17 10.22 34.72
C THR A 41 -9.61 10.99 35.90
N ILE A 42 -9.54 12.31 35.80
CA ILE A 42 -9.15 13.16 36.92
C ILE A 42 -10.40 13.61 37.69
N THR A 43 -10.25 13.74 39.01
CA THR A 43 -11.26 14.35 39.89
C THR A 43 -10.93 15.79 40.14
N ILE A 44 -11.88 16.67 39.97
CA ILE A 44 -11.77 18.09 40.26
C ILE A 44 -12.61 18.36 41.50
N ARG A 45 -11.96 18.76 42.58
CA ARG A 45 -12.62 19.12 43.84
C ARG A 45 -12.63 20.64 44.01
N VAL A 46 -13.78 21.16 44.34
CA VAL A 46 -13.99 22.59 44.65
C VAL A 46 -14.40 22.69 46.10
N GLU A 47 -13.66 23.42 46.90
CA GLU A 47 -13.93 23.61 48.31
C GLU A 47 -13.79 25.09 48.69
N ILE A 48 -14.33 25.48 49.86
CA ILE A 48 -14.14 26.82 50.40
C ILE A 48 -12.68 26.97 50.83
N ASN A 49 -12.01 28.01 50.38
CA ASN A 49 -10.64 28.30 50.75
C ASN A 49 -10.53 28.49 52.29
N PRO A 50 -9.66 27.72 52.95
CA PRO A 50 -9.46 27.78 54.42
C PRO A 50 -9.06 29.17 54.94
N SER A 51 -8.60 30.06 54.09
CA SER A 51 -8.26 31.46 54.45
C SER A 51 -9.49 32.31 54.72
N TYR A 52 -10.70 31.79 54.49
CA TYR A 52 -11.96 32.47 54.73
C TYR A 52 -12.77 31.75 55.83
N PRO A 53 -12.30 31.73 57.11
CA PRO A 53 -12.93 30.98 58.16
C PRO A 53 -14.32 31.48 58.57
N GLU A 54 -14.70 32.67 58.16
CA GLU A 54 -16.04 33.25 58.33
C GLU A 54 -17.11 32.59 57.45
N ILE A 55 -16.68 31.88 56.39
CA ILE A 55 -17.57 31.13 55.53
C ILE A 55 -17.63 29.68 56.05
N VAL A 56 -18.16 29.53 57.26
CA VAL A 56 -18.27 28.23 57.92
C VAL A 56 -19.56 27.53 57.48
N ASN A 57 -19.45 26.34 56.96
CA ASN A 57 -20.57 25.44 56.86
C ASN A 57 -20.74 24.70 58.21
N PRO A 58 -21.93 24.80 58.86
CA PRO A 58 -22.18 24.18 60.14
C PRO A 58 -22.10 22.66 60.13
N ASP A 59 -22.17 22.01 58.95
CA ASP A 59 -22.20 20.56 58.77
C ASP A 59 -20.81 19.94 58.39
N GLY A 60 -19.72 20.72 58.43
CA GLY A 60 -18.35 20.25 58.18
C GLY A 60 -17.78 20.72 56.84
N LEU A 61 -16.75 20.02 56.33
CA LEU A 61 -16.11 20.36 55.06
C LEU A 61 -17.09 20.18 53.90
N CYS A 62 -17.51 21.28 53.33
CA CYS A 62 -18.27 21.27 52.07
C CYS A 62 -17.32 21.33 50.89
N TYR A 63 -17.31 20.29 50.13
CA TYR A 63 -16.70 20.26 48.80
C TYR A 63 -17.71 19.69 47.80
N ASP A 64 -17.53 20.03 46.56
CA ASP A 64 -18.19 19.38 45.43
C ASP A 64 -17.14 18.83 44.51
N GLU A 65 -17.45 17.70 43.86
CA GLU A 65 -16.52 17.00 42.96
C GLU A 65 -17.17 16.82 41.60
N THR A 66 -16.37 16.93 40.59
CA THR A 66 -16.68 16.54 39.23
C THR A 66 -15.50 15.81 38.62
N THR A 67 -15.74 15.10 37.55
CA THR A 67 -14.70 14.36 36.86
C THR A 67 -14.48 14.90 35.45
N LEU A 68 -13.24 14.81 34.96
CA LEU A 68 -12.85 15.07 33.60
C LEU A 68 -12.06 13.87 33.09
N GLU A 69 -12.56 13.26 32.03
CA GLU A 69 -11.91 12.14 31.37
C GLU A 69 -10.98 12.64 30.28
N PHE A 70 -9.72 12.18 30.31
CA PHE A 70 -8.76 12.34 29.25
C PHE A 70 -8.62 11.01 28.52
N ILE A 71 -8.80 11.02 27.21
CA ILE A 71 -8.62 9.86 26.36
C ILE A 71 -7.44 10.17 25.44
N VAL A 72 -6.41 9.33 25.51
CA VAL A 72 -5.25 9.35 24.61
C VAL A 72 -5.30 8.07 23.82
N ASP A 73 -5.69 8.18 22.56
CA ASP A 73 -5.75 7.04 21.64
C ASP A 73 -4.38 6.80 21.02
N ASP A 74 -4.09 5.52 20.75
CA ASP A 74 -2.91 5.14 19.99
C ASP A 74 -3.01 5.68 18.56
N THR A 75 -1.89 6.21 18.06
CA THR A 75 -1.82 6.61 16.65
C THR A 75 -1.77 5.36 15.77
N PRO A 76 -2.48 5.36 14.64
CA PRO A 76 -2.36 4.26 13.68
C PRO A 76 -0.91 4.08 13.23
N GLU A 77 -0.54 2.84 12.96
CA GLU A 77 0.73 2.48 12.33
C GLU A 77 0.45 1.90 10.94
N ALA A 78 1.28 2.26 9.97
CA ALA A 78 1.21 1.72 8.62
C ALA A 78 2.41 0.80 8.39
N TYR A 79 2.15 -0.50 8.24
CA TYR A 79 3.20 -1.49 7.98
C TYR A 79 3.51 -1.58 6.48
N PRO A 80 4.79 -1.78 6.11
CA PRO A 80 5.18 -1.85 4.71
C PRO A 80 4.50 -3.01 3.97
N VAL A 81 3.93 -2.70 2.81
CA VAL A 81 3.39 -3.68 1.87
C VAL A 81 4.33 -3.75 0.67
N ILE A 82 4.80 -4.96 0.37
CA ILE A 82 5.69 -5.21 -0.77
C ILE A 82 4.92 -6.03 -1.80
N ILE A 83 4.74 -5.46 -2.99
CA ILE A 83 4.13 -6.13 -4.14
C ILE A 83 5.25 -6.57 -5.08
N THR A 84 5.20 -7.82 -5.52
CA THR A 84 6.13 -8.32 -6.54
C THR A 84 5.77 -7.71 -7.89
N PRO A 85 6.74 -7.12 -8.62
CA PRO A 85 6.50 -6.65 -9.99
C PRO A 85 6.04 -7.80 -10.91
N HIS A 86 5.09 -7.54 -11.78
CA HIS A 86 4.61 -8.46 -12.81
C HIS A 86 5.12 -8.04 -14.19
N CYS A 87 5.06 -8.96 -15.13
CA CYS A 87 5.27 -8.66 -16.55
C CYS A 87 3.92 -8.43 -17.22
N ASP A 88 3.84 -7.46 -18.11
CA ASP A 88 2.69 -7.22 -18.98
C ASP A 88 2.27 -8.51 -19.71
N GLY A 89 1.02 -8.94 -19.56
CA GLY A 89 0.51 -10.19 -20.14
C GLY A 89 0.62 -11.43 -19.24
N ASP A 90 1.06 -11.33 -18.00
CA ASP A 90 1.05 -12.44 -17.02
C ASP A 90 -0.38 -12.81 -16.60
N ASP A 91 -1.36 -11.91 -16.75
CA ASP A 91 -2.78 -12.12 -16.50
C ASP A 91 -3.46 -13.07 -17.51
N GLY A 92 -2.72 -13.52 -18.56
CA GLY A 92 -3.22 -14.39 -19.63
C GLY A 92 -3.89 -13.64 -20.78
N ASN A 93 -4.00 -12.33 -20.74
CA ASN A 93 -4.25 -11.50 -21.90
C ASN A 93 -2.96 -11.41 -22.72
N SER A 94 -3.07 -11.57 -24.02
CA SER A 94 -1.88 -11.61 -24.90
C SER A 94 -1.44 -10.24 -25.38
N ASP A 95 -1.93 -9.21 -24.77
CA ASP A 95 -1.67 -7.85 -25.19
C ASP A 95 -0.55 -7.21 -24.37
N ILE A 96 -0.05 -6.17 -24.92
CA ILE A 96 0.96 -5.29 -24.37
C ILE A 96 0.27 -3.95 -24.07
N ASP A 97 -0.74 -4.00 -23.20
CA ASP A 97 -1.57 -2.83 -22.88
C ASP A 97 -1.07 -2.09 -21.64
N GLY A 98 -0.07 -2.65 -20.94
CA GLY A 98 0.54 -2.07 -19.74
C GLY A 98 -0.23 -2.35 -18.46
N PHE A 99 -1.23 -3.24 -18.49
CA PHE A 99 -2.00 -3.66 -17.32
C PHE A 99 -1.68 -5.09 -16.93
N ASP A 100 -1.82 -5.41 -15.64
CA ASP A 100 -1.78 -6.78 -15.13
C ASP A 100 -2.59 -6.90 -13.84
N GLU A 101 -2.97 -8.14 -13.50
CA GLU A 101 -3.78 -8.47 -12.33
C GLU A 101 -2.91 -8.82 -11.12
N PHE A 102 -3.16 -8.13 -9.99
CA PHE A 102 -2.46 -8.35 -8.73
C PHE A 102 -3.39 -8.94 -7.67
N ASP A 103 -2.89 -9.91 -6.91
CA ASP A 103 -3.58 -10.42 -5.72
C ASP A 103 -3.46 -9.42 -4.56
N THR A 104 -4.58 -8.82 -4.19
CA THR A 104 -4.69 -7.84 -3.11
C THR A 104 -5.29 -8.41 -1.82
N SER A 105 -5.57 -9.70 -1.77
CA SER A 105 -6.30 -10.36 -0.67
C SER A 105 -5.72 -10.13 0.73
N ASN A 106 -4.40 -9.93 0.82
CA ASN A 106 -3.69 -9.75 2.08
C ASN A 106 -3.17 -8.33 2.34
N ILE A 107 -3.39 -7.40 1.42
CA ILE A 107 -2.80 -6.04 1.50
C ILE A 107 -3.28 -5.32 2.77
N THR A 108 -4.59 -5.29 3.02
CA THR A 108 -5.15 -4.61 4.19
C THR A 108 -4.65 -5.20 5.51
N ALA A 109 -4.60 -6.54 5.60
CA ALA A 109 -4.11 -7.22 6.79
C ALA A 109 -2.61 -6.94 7.04
N THR A 110 -1.81 -6.93 5.97
CA THR A 110 -0.37 -6.59 6.04
C THR A 110 -0.18 -5.15 6.47
N LEU A 111 -0.93 -4.22 5.89
CA LEU A 111 -0.86 -2.79 6.16
C LEU A 111 -1.21 -2.45 7.62
N LEU A 112 -2.22 -3.13 8.19
CA LEU A 112 -2.62 -2.96 9.58
C LEU A 112 -1.67 -3.65 10.57
N GLY A 113 -0.95 -4.69 10.13
CA GLY A 113 -0.09 -5.48 11.02
C GLY A 113 -0.89 -6.30 12.04
N PRO A 114 -0.20 -6.84 13.08
CA PRO A 114 -0.81 -7.82 13.98
C PRO A 114 -1.71 -7.21 15.07
N ASP A 115 -1.53 -5.93 15.39
CA ASP A 115 -2.13 -5.30 16.58
C ASP A 115 -3.28 -4.35 16.25
N GLN A 116 -3.58 -4.14 14.96
CA GLN A 116 -4.66 -3.27 14.50
C GLN A 116 -5.73 -4.06 13.75
N SER A 117 -7.00 -3.67 13.89
CA SER A 117 -8.13 -4.34 13.25
C SER A 117 -9.06 -3.35 12.54
N LEU A 118 -9.82 -3.83 11.55
CA LEU A 118 -10.85 -3.03 10.88
C LEU A 118 -12.05 -2.67 11.78
N ASP A 119 -12.14 -3.24 12.99
CA ASP A 119 -13.14 -2.84 13.97
C ASP A 119 -12.80 -1.46 14.56
N ASP A 120 -11.51 -1.19 14.75
CA ASP A 120 -10.99 0.02 15.39
C ASP A 120 -10.43 1.04 14.39
N TYR A 121 -10.03 0.58 13.19
CA TYR A 121 -9.38 1.41 12.18
C TYR A 121 -10.11 1.33 10.84
N THR A 122 -10.13 2.45 10.14
CA THR A 122 -10.59 2.55 8.75
C THR A 122 -9.39 2.71 7.82
N VAL A 123 -9.35 1.91 6.77
CA VAL A 123 -8.35 2.04 5.69
C VAL A 123 -9.03 2.59 4.44
N VAL A 124 -8.41 3.59 3.83
CA VAL A 124 -8.87 4.17 2.56
C VAL A 124 -7.72 4.15 1.57
N TYR A 125 -7.97 3.57 0.40
CA TYR A 125 -7.04 3.51 -0.73
C TYR A 125 -7.42 4.55 -1.79
N GLN A 126 -6.43 5.29 -2.27
CA GLN A 126 -6.57 6.19 -3.42
C GLN A 126 -5.73 5.66 -4.59
N TYR A 127 -6.35 5.47 -5.73
CA TYR A 127 -5.73 4.90 -6.92
C TYR A 127 -6.38 5.41 -8.21
N ILE A 128 -5.70 5.19 -9.32
CA ILE A 128 -6.22 5.48 -10.67
C ILE A 128 -6.87 4.19 -11.21
N ASP A 129 -8.11 4.27 -11.67
CA ASP A 129 -8.79 3.14 -12.32
C ASP A 129 -8.35 2.95 -13.79
N GLU A 130 -8.81 1.87 -14.43
CA GLU A 130 -8.54 1.56 -15.83
C GLU A 130 -8.99 2.65 -16.81
N ALA A 131 -9.94 3.49 -16.41
CA ALA A 131 -10.42 4.63 -17.21
C ALA A 131 -9.62 5.92 -16.97
N GLY A 132 -8.61 5.91 -16.09
CA GLY A 132 -7.79 7.05 -15.73
C GLY A 132 -8.41 7.98 -14.67
N ASN A 133 -9.45 7.54 -13.95
CA ASN A 133 -10.07 8.35 -12.89
C ASN A 133 -9.44 8.06 -11.54
N LEU A 134 -9.21 9.12 -10.76
CA LEU A 134 -8.81 8.96 -9.35
C LEU A 134 -10.02 8.48 -8.52
N LEU A 135 -9.88 7.33 -7.90
CA LEU A 135 -10.89 6.74 -7.02
C LEU A 135 -10.40 6.67 -5.56
N SER A 136 -11.36 6.63 -4.65
CA SER A 136 -11.15 6.35 -3.24
C SER A 136 -12.06 5.21 -2.82
N SER A 137 -11.51 4.19 -2.15
CA SER A 137 -12.24 3.01 -1.69
C SER A 137 -11.68 2.48 -0.38
N ASN A 138 -12.52 1.86 0.44
CA ASN A 138 -12.09 1.21 1.68
C ASN A 138 -11.45 -0.17 1.45
N GLU A 139 -11.50 -0.65 0.22
CA GLU A 139 -10.89 -1.92 -0.18
C GLU A 139 -10.41 -1.84 -1.63
N LEU A 140 -9.34 -2.56 -1.95
CA LEU A 140 -8.91 -2.78 -3.33
C LEU A 140 -9.66 -3.99 -3.87
N ARG A 141 -10.05 -3.91 -5.15
CA ARG A 141 -10.64 -5.06 -5.86
C ARG A 141 -9.63 -6.20 -5.89
N ASN A 142 -10.08 -7.45 -5.78
CA ASN A 142 -9.23 -8.63 -5.91
C ASN A 142 -9.78 -9.57 -6.99
N PRO A 143 -9.02 -9.87 -8.08
CA PRO A 143 -7.73 -9.26 -8.42
C PRO A 143 -7.85 -7.76 -8.73
N PHE A 144 -6.75 -7.03 -8.56
CA PHE A 144 -6.65 -5.61 -8.89
C PHE A 144 -5.93 -5.46 -10.23
N ASN A 145 -6.70 -5.25 -11.30
CA ASN A 145 -6.17 -4.97 -12.61
C ASN A 145 -5.69 -3.52 -12.70
N THR A 146 -4.40 -3.34 -12.95
CA THR A 146 -3.81 -2.00 -12.94
C THR A 146 -2.54 -1.91 -13.78
N GLN A 147 -2.25 -0.71 -14.26
CA GLN A 147 -0.93 -0.34 -14.77
C GLN A 147 0.02 0.01 -13.62
N THR A 148 1.31 0.25 -13.95
CA THR A 148 2.26 0.78 -12.98
C THR A 148 1.73 2.05 -12.34
N GLN A 149 1.48 1.99 -11.03
CA GLN A 149 1.06 3.13 -10.23
C GLN A 149 1.41 2.96 -8.75
N THR A 150 1.38 4.07 -8.03
CA THR A 150 1.41 4.09 -6.56
C THR A 150 -0.01 4.26 -6.04
N VAL A 151 -0.45 3.31 -5.22
CA VAL A 151 -1.71 3.39 -4.46
C VAL A 151 -1.41 4.01 -3.11
N PHE A 152 -2.10 5.10 -2.79
CA PHE A 152 -1.93 5.79 -1.53
C PHE A 152 -2.92 5.24 -0.50
N ALA A 153 -2.43 4.63 0.58
CA ALA A 153 -3.24 4.11 1.66
C ALA A 153 -3.23 5.05 2.88
N THR A 154 -4.39 5.30 3.46
CA THR A 154 -4.57 6.08 4.70
C THR A 154 -5.26 5.21 5.73
N ILE A 155 -4.67 5.09 6.93
CA ILE A 155 -5.23 4.39 8.08
C ILE A 155 -5.67 5.44 9.10
N THR A 156 -6.88 5.34 9.57
CA THR A 156 -7.48 6.29 10.51
C THR A 156 -8.08 5.53 11.69
N ASN A 157 -7.78 5.96 12.92
CA ASN A 157 -8.46 5.45 14.11
C ASN A 157 -9.91 5.96 14.12
N ASN A 158 -10.88 5.05 14.30
CA ASN A 158 -12.32 5.38 14.24
C ASN A 158 -12.76 6.31 15.38
N LEU A 159 -12.08 6.26 16.52
CA LEU A 159 -12.37 7.13 17.69
C LEU A 159 -11.68 8.47 17.57
N ASN A 160 -10.49 8.54 16.93
CA ASN A 160 -9.71 9.78 16.78
C ASN A 160 -9.15 9.91 15.35
N PRO A 161 -9.93 10.48 14.41
CA PRO A 161 -9.52 10.60 13.01
C PRO A 161 -8.47 11.69 12.73
N SER A 162 -8.01 12.43 13.78
CA SER A 162 -7.16 13.60 13.58
C SER A 162 -5.70 13.28 13.26
N CYS A 163 -5.25 12.05 13.50
CA CYS A 163 -3.86 11.63 13.30
C CYS A 163 -3.80 10.36 12.43
N PRO A 164 -4.01 10.44 11.11
CA PRO A 164 -3.91 9.28 10.23
C PRO A 164 -2.45 8.86 10.02
N ALA A 165 -2.24 7.55 9.78
CA ALA A 165 -1.02 7.05 9.19
C ALA A 165 -1.21 6.85 7.68
N THR A 166 -0.14 6.93 6.91
CA THR A 166 -0.17 6.80 5.45
C THR A 166 0.92 5.86 4.95
N MET A 167 0.65 5.19 3.82
CA MET A 167 1.59 4.31 3.16
C MET A 167 1.40 4.38 1.65
N ASP A 168 2.52 4.44 0.93
CA ASP A 168 2.58 4.28 -0.51
C ASP A 168 2.79 2.80 -0.84
N ILE A 169 1.92 2.23 -1.68
CA ILE A 169 1.99 0.85 -2.16
C ILE A 169 2.26 0.90 -3.66
N GLU A 170 3.42 0.41 -4.07
CA GLU A 170 3.82 0.43 -5.47
C GLU A 170 3.36 -0.84 -6.20
N PHE A 171 2.62 -0.68 -7.28
CA PHE A 171 2.29 -1.70 -8.26
C PHE A 171 3.13 -1.44 -9.51
N VAL A 172 3.87 -2.45 -9.96
CA VAL A 172 4.78 -2.32 -11.11
C VAL A 172 4.45 -3.38 -12.15
N VAL A 173 4.06 -2.93 -13.35
CA VAL A 173 3.89 -3.75 -14.54
C VAL A 173 5.06 -3.44 -15.47
N ASN A 174 5.94 -4.42 -15.66
CA ASN A 174 7.09 -4.31 -16.53
C ASN A 174 6.69 -4.62 -17.98
N PRO A 175 7.06 -3.78 -18.95
CA PRO A 175 6.73 -4.03 -20.35
C PRO A 175 7.44 -5.28 -20.88
N LEU A 176 6.78 -6.00 -21.80
CA LEU A 176 7.41 -7.09 -22.55
C LEU A 176 8.47 -6.57 -23.53
N PRO A 177 9.48 -7.40 -23.87
CA PRO A 177 10.48 -7.05 -24.86
C PRO A 177 9.88 -6.61 -26.19
N THR A 178 10.29 -5.43 -26.66
CA THR A 178 9.87 -4.90 -27.95
C THR A 178 10.90 -5.24 -29.01
N PHE A 179 10.54 -6.17 -29.92
CA PHE A 179 11.40 -6.57 -31.03
C PHE A 179 10.59 -7.09 -32.21
N THR A 180 11.22 -7.18 -33.37
CA THR A 180 10.68 -7.76 -34.60
C THR A 180 11.65 -8.84 -35.12
N VAL A 181 11.14 -9.72 -35.93
CA VAL A 181 11.90 -10.83 -36.55
C VAL A 181 11.85 -10.75 -38.05
N ASP A 182 12.71 -11.52 -38.73
CA ASP A 182 12.63 -11.69 -40.17
C ASP A 182 11.26 -12.23 -40.61
N ASP A 183 10.86 -11.88 -41.83
CA ASP A 183 9.69 -12.46 -42.47
C ASP A 183 9.88 -13.96 -42.75
N ASP A 184 8.77 -14.68 -42.93
CA ASP A 184 8.79 -16.07 -43.35
C ASP A 184 9.66 -16.27 -44.59
N THR A 185 10.44 -17.32 -44.62
CA THR A 185 11.49 -17.54 -45.61
C THR A 185 11.54 -18.96 -46.12
N LEU A 186 12.40 -19.20 -47.09
CA LEU A 186 12.62 -20.52 -47.74
C LEU A 186 14.09 -20.96 -47.55
N VAL A 187 14.29 -22.21 -47.13
CA VAL A 187 15.60 -22.81 -47.10
C VAL A 187 15.71 -23.91 -48.18
N CYS A 188 16.82 -23.93 -48.89
CA CYS A 188 17.12 -24.98 -49.85
C CYS A 188 18.02 -26.05 -49.18
N LEU A 189 17.57 -27.28 -49.11
CA LEU A 189 18.25 -28.38 -48.39
C LEU A 189 19.64 -28.74 -48.94
N ASN A 190 19.92 -28.37 -50.17
CA ASN A 190 21.20 -28.64 -50.86
C ASN A 190 22.13 -27.41 -50.92
N LEU A 191 21.78 -26.33 -50.24
CA LEU A 191 22.59 -25.10 -50.12
C LEU A 191 23.11 -24.88 -48.72
N ASP A 192 24.00 -23.90 -48.56
CA ASP A 192 24.51 -23.49 -47.26
C ASP A 192 23.39 -22.91 -46.37
N PRO A 193 23.49 -23.10 -45.03
CA PRO A 193 22.55 -22.52 -44.08
C PRO A 193 22.38 -21.02 -44.25
N ILE A 194 21.15 -20.52 -44.13
CA ILE A 194 20.81 -19.10 -44.23
C ILE A 194 20.64 -18.50 -42.82
N PRO A 195 20.91 -17.21 -42.64
CA PRO A 195 20.64 -16.53 -41.40
C PRO A 195 19.15 -16.19 -41.26
N ILE A 196 18.60 -16.37 -40.07
CA ILE A 196 17.33 -15.78 -39.64
C ILE A 196 17.51 -15.11 -38.25
N GLY A 197 16.70 -14.12 -37.95
CA GLY A 197 16.89 -13.49 -36.67
C GLY A 197 15.97 -12.34 -36.32
N VAL A 198 16.42 -11.61 -35.32
CA VAL A 198 15.80 -10.37 -34.86
C VAL A 198 16.26 -9.23 -35.75
N THR A 199 15.31 -8.50 -36.33
CA THR A 199 15.58 -7.40 -37.29
C THR A 199 15.61 -6.03 -36.59
N SER A 200 14.87 -5.88 -35.49
CA SER A 200 14.85 -4.68 -34.65
C SER A 200 14.61 -5.07 -33.19
N ALA A 201 15.27 -4.41 -32.27
CA ALA A 201 15.08 -4.60 -30.83
C ALA A 201 15.32 -3.29 -30.10
N GLU A 202 14.40 -2.94 -29.18
CA GLU A 202 14.52 -1.75 -28.33
C GLU A 202 14.71 -2.19 -26.88
N GLY A 203 15.94 -2.32 -26.45
CA GLY A 203 16.29 -2.74 -25.09
C GLY A 203 17.50 -3.66 -25.01
N ASN A 204 17.79 -4.12 -23.81
CA ASN A 204 18.91 -5.03 -23.54
C ASN A 204 18.37 -6.43 -23.29
N TYR A 205 18.35 -7.26 -24.34
CA TYR A 205 17.75 -8.59 -24.30
C TYR A 205 18.76 -9.71 -24.52
N THR A 206 18.53 -10.82 -23.85
CA THR A 206 19.12 -12.11 -24.22
C THR A 206 18.13 -12.92 -25.06
N TYR A 207 18.64 -13.78 -25.94
CA TYR A 207 17.80 -14.51 -26.88
C TYR A 207 18.05 -16.02 -26.74
N THR A 208 16.95 -16.78 -26.73
CA THR A 208 16.97 -18.25 -26.85
C THR A 208 16.06 -18.67 -27.98
N TRP A 209 16.42 -19.80 -28.63
CA TRP A 209 15.69 -20.31 -29.76
C TRP A 209 15.18 -21.70 -29.51
N THR A 210 14.00 -22.01 -30.05
CA THR A 210 13.48 -23.37 -30.20
C THR A 210 13.03 -23.60 -31.64
N HIS A 211 13.06 -24.86 -32.07
CA HIS A 211 12.68 -25.24 -33.41
C HIS A 211 11.64 -26.35 -33.36
N THR A 212 10.54 -26.19 -34.04
CA THR A 212 9.51 -27.20 -34.22
C THR A 212 9.58 -27.74 -35.64
N TYR A 213 9.95 -29.02 -35.75
CA TYR A 213 10.01 -29.77 -37.00
C TYR A 213 9.24 -31.08 -36.88
N ASN A 214 8.36 -31.36 -37.86
CA ASN A 214 7.48 -32.55 -37.85
C ASN A 214 6.70 -32.75 -36.55
N GLY A 215 6.26 -31.63 -35.91
CA GLY A 215 5.50 -31.66 -34.67
C GLY A 215 6.34 -31.84 -33.39
N VAL A 216 7.66 -31.92 -33.50
CA VAL A 216 8.58 -32.05 -32.38
C VAL A 216 9.26 -30.71 -32.15
N ASN A 217 9.06 -30.11 -30.96
CA ASN A 217 9.74 -28.89 -30.53
C ASN A 217 11.01 -29.27 -29.75
N SER A 218 12.13 -28.64 -30.07
CA SER A 218 13.42 -28.85 -29.41
C SER A 218 14.21 -27.57 -29.29
N PRO A 219 15.03 -27.42 -28.22
CA PRO A 219 15.93 -26.29 -28.10
C PRO A 219 16.88 -26.19 -29.28
N PHE A 220 17.11 -24.99 -29.79
CA PHE A 220 18.13 -24.74 -30.80
C PHE A 220 19.47 -24.45 -30.10
N PRO A 221 20.58 -25.05 -30.56
CA PRO A 221 21.84 -25.07 -29.81
C PRO A 221 22.56 -23.70 -29.75
N THR A 222 22.11 -22.74 -30.58
CA THR A 222 22.73 -21.42 -30.67
C THR A 222 21.82 -20.39 -30.00
N SER A 223 22.39 -19.43 -29.28
CA SER A 223 21.75 -18.26 -28.70
C SER A 223 22.20 -17.00 -29.42
N GLY A 224 21.48 -15.88 -29.18
CA GLY A 224 21.76 -14.60 -29.76
C GLY A 224 20.71 -14.14 -30.75
N PRO A 225 20.84 -12.88 -31.28
CA PRO A 225 19.81 -12.29 -32.14
C PRO A 225 19.70 -12.95 -33.54
N THR A 226 20.72 -13.67 -33.98
CA THR A 226 20.74 -14.31 -35.30
C THR A 226 21.24 -15.73 -35.18
N ILE A 227 20.57 -16.66 -35.87
CA ILE A 227 20.97 -18.07 -35.99
C ILE A 227 21.07 -18.47 -37.47
N PHE A 228 21.81 -19.53 -37.77
CA PHE A 228 21.93 -20.11 -39.13
C PHE A 228 21.15 -21.41 -39.19
N ILE A 229 20.28 -21.53 -40.18
CA ILE A 229 19.38 -22.65 -40.34
C ILE A 229 19.55 -23.33 -41.70
N GLY A 230 19.42 -24.67 -41.73
CA GLY A 230 19.53 -25.48 -42.95
C GLY A 230 18.34 -26.43 -43.15
N VAL A 231 17.30 -26.33 -42.31
CA VAL A 231 16.06 -27.13 -42.40
C VAL A 231 14.85 -26.23 -42.16
N GLY A 232 13.71 -26.58 -42.72
CA GLY A 232 12.46 -25.87 -42.55
C GLY A 232 11.80 -26.13 -41.18
N GLY A 233 10.62 -25.58 -40.98
CA GLY A 233 9.85 -25.68 -39.74
C GLY A 233 9.52 -24.35 -39.12
N ILE A 234 9.11 -24.35 -37.87
CA ILE A 234 8.81 -23.09 -37.14
C ILE A 234 9.92 -22.83 -36.11
N TYR A 235 10.57 -21.69 -36.25
CA TYR A 235 11.58 -21.22 -35.32
C TYR A 235 10.97 -20.19 -34.38
N TYR A 236 11.09 -20.42 -33.08
CA TYR A 236 10.64 -19.48 -32.05
C TYR A 236 11.84 -18.83 -31.41
N VAL A 237 11.85 -17.51 -31.33
CA VAL A 237 12.83 -16.74 -30.59
C VAL A 237 12.16 -16.14 -29.36
N THR A 238 12.71 -16.40 -28.19
CA THR A 238 12.31 -15.77 -26.93
C THR A 238 13.35 -14.74 -26.56
N ALA A 239 12.95 -13.47 -26.53
CA ALA A 239 13.74 -12.40 -25.94
C ALA A 239 13.41 -12.29 -24.46
N THR A 240 14.44 -12.21 -23.62
CA THR A 240 14.33 -11.98 -22.19
C THR A 240 14.98 -10.65 -21.85
N ASP A 241 14.25 -9.74 -21.24
CA ASP A 241 14.80 -8.49 -20.71
C ASP A 241 15.77 -8.79 -19.57
N VAL A 242 16.97 -8.20 -19.62
CA VAL A 242 18.04 -8.51 -18.66
C VAL A 242 17.78 -7.93 -17.28
N ASP A 243 17.04 -6.83 -17.21
CA ASP A 243 16.79 -6.10 -15.94
C ASP A 243 15.54 -6.61 -15.22
N THR A 244 14.48 -6.90 -15.97
CA THR A 244 13.16 -7.29 -15.41
C THR A 244 12.92 -8.79 -15.45
N GLY A 245 13.59 -9.53 -16.37
CA GLY A 245 13.34 -10.95 -16.64
C GLY A 245 12.10 -11.21 -17.49
N CYS A 246 11.37 -10.20 -17.91
CA CYS A 246 10.17 -10.32 -18.73
C CYS A 246 10.53 -10.90 -20.10
N GLN A 247 9.63 -11.74 -20.63
CA GLN A 247 9.88 -12.52 -21.84
C GLN A 247 8.81 -12.31 -22.89
N ARG A 248 9.22 -12.26 -24.16
CA ARG A 248 8.32 -12.30 -25.29
C ARG A 248 8.85 -13.26 -26.35
N THR A 249 7.95 -14.06 -26.94
CA THR A 249 8.31 -15.04 -27.99
C THR A 249 7.65 -14.65 -29.32
N LEU A 250 8.43 -14.63 -30.38
CA LEU A 250 7.95 -14.50 -31.76
C LEU A 250 8.39 -15.70 -32.58
N SER A 251 7.77 -15.93 -33.73
CA SER A 251 8.06 -17.07 -34.62
C SER A 251 8.37 -16.64 -36.03
N ILE A 252 9.20 -17.43 -36.70
CA ILE A 252 9.51 -17.33 -38.12
C ILE A 252 9.17 -18.72 -38.75
N PHE A 253 8.32 -18.72 -39.76
CA PHE A 253 8.05 -19.92 -40.52
C PHE A 253 9.04 -20.07 -41.69
N VAL A 254 9.62 -21.25 -41.82
CA VAL A 254 10.63 -21.56 -42.85
C VAL A 254 10.15 -22.73 -43.68
N GLU A 255 9.91 -22.50 -44.96
CA GLU A 255 9.62 -23.55 -45.92
C GLU A 255 10.89 -24.28 -46.35
N GLU A 256 10.72 -25.55 -46.81
CA GLU A 256 11.81 -26.34 -47.42
C GLU A 256 11.62 -26.41 -48.93
N SER A 257 12.73 -26.33 -49.65
CA SER A 257 12.81 -26.62 -51.08
C SER A 257 13.98 -27.55 -51.38
N GLU A 258 13.77 -28.49 -52.26
CA GLU A 258 14.79 -29.38 -52.78
C GLU A 258 15.62 -28.74 -53.90
#